data_6798aff7d4338343adde9089dcbc77ae
#
_entry.id   6798aff7d4338343adde9089dcbc77ae
#
_cell.length_a   1.000
_cell.length_b   1.000
_cell.length_c   1.000
_cell.angle_alpha   90.00
_cell.angle_beta   90.00
_cell.angle_gamma   90.00
#
_symmetry.space_group_name_H-M   'P 1'
#
loop_
_entity.id
_entity.type
_entity.pdbx_description
1 polymer ?
#
loop_
_entity_poly.entity_id
_entity_poly.type
_entity_poly.pdbx_seq_one_letter_code
_entity_poly.pdbx_strand_id
1 'polypeptide(L)'
;MNEATPRSDEPGAAPAAPRFSPLYRQIIALITRGLQSGEWQPGELIPSENELAARFGVSQGTVRKAIDELAAGNLLVRKQGRGTFVATHRSEPAQYRFLRLRRDDGRPQGETASRILECRRVRAPGEIARALALRTGEAVVLVRRVLSFDAEPAVLDEIWLPGARFRGLTAERLQSHSGPLYGLFESEFQTRMIRAEERLKAVAAGADASGALRVPLGEPLLLVERVTCTYEDQPVEVRRGFYVTRHFHYFNQIS
;
A
#
# COMPACT_ATOMS: atom_id res chain seq x y z
N MET A 1 -64.17 -30.45 -1.97
CA MET A 1 -63.68 -29.42 -1.07
C MET A 1 -62.27 -29.08 -1.56
N ASN A 2 -62.20 -27.94 -2.24
CA ASN A 2 -61.03 -27.49 -2.97
C ASN A 2 -60.42 -26.34 -2.16
N GLU A 3 -59.28 -26.55 -1.50
CA GLU A 3 -58.56 -25.50 -0.78
C GLU A 3 -57.44 -24.95 -1.70
N ALA A 4 -57.64 -23.72 -2.13
CA ALA A 4 -56.65 -22.96 -2.87
C ALA A 4 -55.64 -22.32 -1.96
N THR A 5 -54.36 -22.63 -2.17
CA THR A 5 -53.21 -21.99 -1.51
C THR A 5 -52.95 -20.61 -2.13
N PRO A 6 -52.77 -19.55 -1.36
CA PRO A 6 -52.44 -18.23 -1.89
C PRO A 6 -50.99 -18.16 -2.32
N ARG A 7 -50.74 -17.65 -3.53
CA ARG A 7 -49.42 -17.29 -4.06
C ARG A 7 -48.88 -16.10 -3.30
N SER A 8 -47.68 -16.23 -2.73
CA SER A 8 -46.91 -15.15 -2.16
C SER A 8 -46.34 -14.28 -3.29
N ASP A 9 -46.82 -13.03 -3.39
CA ASP A 9 -46.22 -11.98 -4.20
C ASP A 9 -44.86 -11.60 -3.65
N GLU A 10 -43.78 -11.91 -4.36
CA GLU A 10 -42.47 -11.32 -4.11
C GLU A 10 -42.47 -9.86 -4.56
N PRO A 11 -42.01 -8.89 -3.75
CA PRO A 11 -41.89 -7.51 -4.18
C PRO A 11 -40.77 -7.41 -5.23
N GLY A 12 -41.16 -7.10 -6.47
CA GLY A 12 -40.22 -6.85 -7.56
C GLY A 12 -39.19 -5.80 -7.20
N ALA A 13 -37.89 -6.17 -7.37
CA ALA A 13 -36.77 -5.26 -7.20
C ALA A 13 -36.96 -4.03 -8.11
N ALA A 14 -37.05 -2.85 -7.51
CA ALA A 14 -37.14 -1.59 -8.24
C ALA A 14 -35.89 -1.45 -9.14
N PRO A 15 -36.06 -0.99 -10.42
CA PRO A 15 -34.93 -0.79 -11.31
C PRO A 15 -33.96 0.22 -10.71
N ALA A 16 -32.67 -0.15 -10.60
CA ALA A 16 -31.64 0.72 -10.12
C ALA A 16 -31.55 1.98 -11.00
N ALA A 17 -31.91 3.14 -10.43
CA ALA A 17 -31.81 4.41 -11.14
C ALA A 17 -30.36 4.65 -11.61
N PRO A 18 -30.16 5.21 -12.82
CA PRO A 18 -28.82 5.51 -13.30
C PRO A 18 -28.10 6.44 -12.32
N ARG A 19 -27.00 5.98 -11.71
CA ARG A 19 -26.20 6.78 -10.78
C ARG A 19 -25.39 7.77 -11.60
N PHE A 20 -25.85 8.99 -11.72
CA PHE A 20 -25.04 10.09 -12.24
C PHE A 20 -23.87 10.30 -11.27
N SER A 21 -22.66 9.96 -11.72
CA SER A 21 -21.45 10.26 -10.94
C SER A 21 -21.19 11.77 -11.01
N PRO A 22 -20.99 12.47 -9.88
CA PRO A 22 -20.65 13.90 -9.88
C PRO A 22 -19.44 14.18 -10.78
N LEU A 23 -19.42 15.33 -11.47
CA LEU A 23 -18.35 15.69 -12.41
C LEU A 23 -16.95 15.57 -11.79
N TYR A 24 -16.74 16.02 -10.55
CA TYR A 24 -15.43 15.92 -9.91
C TYR A 24 -14.95 14.46 -9.76
N ARG A 25 -15.84 13.49 -9.56
CA ARG A 25 -15.47 12.05 -9.53
C ARG A 25 -15.07 11.54 -10.90
N GLN A 26 -15.69 12.05 -11.96
CA GLN A 26 -15.27 11.72 -13.31
C GLN A 26 -13.88 12.30 -13.60
N ILE A 27 -13.57 13.51 -13.10
CA ILE A 27 -12.23 14.10 -13.21
C ILE A 27 -11.20 13.30 -12.40
N ILE A 28 -11.54 12.84 -11.19
CA ILE A 28 -10.69 11.92 -10.41
C ILE A 28 -10.34 10.68 -11.25
N ALA A 29 -11.32 10.04 -11.88
CA ALA A 29 -11.10 8.85 -12.71
C ALA A 29 -10.23 9.16 -13.94
N LEU A 30 -10.40 10.33 -14.58
CA LEU A 30 -9.57 10.75 -15.70
C LEU A 30 -8.12 11.00 -15.30
N ILE A 31 -7.89 11.75 -14.22
CA ILE A 31 -6.54 12.00 -13.69
C ILE A 31 -5.89 10.68 -13.24
N THR A 32 -6.63 9.81 -12.53
CA THR A 32 -6.12 8.50 -12.09
C THR A 32 -5.68 7.63 -13.27
N ARG A 33 -6.47 7.62 -14.37
CA ARG A 33 -6.06 6.92 -15.61
C ARG A 33 -4.78 7.49 -16.21
N GLY A 34 -4.63 8.82 -16.23
CA GLY A 34 -3.38 9.47 -16.66
C GLY A 34 -2.17 9.04 -15.83
N LEU A 35 -2.34 8.95 -14.49
CA LEU A 35 -1.31 8.44 -13.58
C LEU A 35 -0.98 6.96 -13.84
N GLN A 36 -1.98 6.13 -14.09
CA GLN A 36 -1.82 4.69 -14.38
C GLN A 36 -1.14 4.43 -15.72
N SER A 37 -1.48 5.22 -16.74
CA SER A 37 -0.88 5.12 -18.08
C SER A 37 0.53 5.71 -18.16
N GLY A 38 0.99 6.39 -17.09
CA GLY A 38 2.29 7.06 -17.07
C GLY A 38 2.32 8.39 -17.83
N GLU A 39 1.17 8.99 -18.14
CA GLU A 39 1.10 10.35 -18.69
C GLU A 39 1.79 11.36 -17.78
N TRP A 40 1.69 11.16 -16.47
CA TRP A 40 2.45 11.89 -15.46
C TRP A 40 3.18 10.91 -14.55
N GLN A 41 4.51 11.01 -14.54
CA GLN A 41 5.37 10.12 -13.76
C GLN A 41 5.40 10.48 -12.27
N PRO A 42 5.69 9.56 -11.36
CA PRO A 42 5.92 9.85 -9.95
C PRO A 42 6.92 10.98 -9.73
N GLY A 43 6.53 12.00 -8.98
CA GLY A 43 7.32 13.21 -8.72
C GLY A 43 7.19 14.31 -9.77
N GLU A 44 6.51 14.08 -10.87
CA GLU A 44 6.29 15.04 -11.95
C GLU A 44 5.20 16.06 -11.59
N LEU A 45 5.34 17.28 -12.13
CA LEU A 45 4.33 18.33 -12.05
C LEU A 45 3.19 18.00 -13.01
N ILE A 46 1.94 18.00 -12.52
CA ILE A 46 0.76 17.89 -13.38
C ILE A 46 0.33 19.27 -13.86
N PRO A 47 -0.44 19.37 -14.96
CA PRO A 47 -0.98 20.65 -15.41
C PRO A 47 -1.76 21.38 -14.30
N SER A 48 -1.79 22.70 -14.37
CA SER A 48 -2.52 23.55 -13.41
C SER A 48 -4.03 23.26 -13.43
N GLU A 49 -4.72 23.70 -12.36
CA GLU A 49 -6.17 23.58 -12.28
C GLU A 49 -6.88 24.21 -13.49
N ASN A 50 -6.37 25.33 -14.01
CA ASN A 50 -6.93 26.03 -15.16
C ASN A 50 -6.71 25.24 -16.47
N GLU A 51 -5.51 24.69 -16.67
CA GLU A 51 -5.20 23.88 -17.85
C GLU A 51 -6.00 22.59 -17.85
N LEU A 52 -6.15 21.92 -16.69
CA LEU A 52 -6.98 20.74 -16.56
C LEU A 52 -8.47 21.06 -16.74
N ALA A 53 -8.94 22.23 -16.25
CA ALA A 53 -10.31 22.68 -16.45
C ALA A 53 -10.61 22.90 -17.94
N ALA A 54 -9.69 23.55 -18.67
CA ALA A 54 -9.80 23.72 -20.12
C ALA A 54 -9.77 22.36 -20.86
N ARG A 55 -8.83 21.48 -20.49
CA ARG A 55 -8.68 20.15 -21.09
C ARG A 55 -9.93 19.26 -20.94
N PHE A 56 -10.55 19.29 -19.77
CA PHE A 56 -11.71 18.44 -19.46
C PHE A 56 -13.07 19.11 -19.70
N GLY A 57 -13.10 20.40 -20.09
CA GLY A 57 -14.33 21.14 -20.35
C GLY A 57 -15.18 21.37 -19.09
N VAL A 58 -14.56 21.57 -17.92
CA VAL A 58 -15.23 21.77 -16.63
C VAL A 58 -14.76 23.04 -15.92
N SER A 59 -15.44 23.43 -14.83
CA SER A 59 -14.99 24.58 -14.03
C SER A 59 -13.70 24.26 -13.25
N GLN A 60 -12.87 25.29 -13.01
CA GLN A 60 -11.68 25.18 -12.13
C GLN A 60 -12.05 24.63 -10.76
N GLY A 61 -13.19 25.01 -10.18
CA GLY A 61 -13.65 24.51 -8.88
C GLY A 61 -13.89 22.99 -8.87
N THR A 62 -14.39 22.43 -10.00
CA THR A 62 -14.56 20.97 -10.17
C THR A 62 -13.22 20.27 -10.16
N VAL A 63 -12.22 20.80 -10.88
CA VAL A 63 -10.85 20.25 -10.91
C VAL A 63 -10.19 20.37 -9.55
N ARG A 64 -10.31 21.53 -8.88
CA ARG A 64 -9.75 21.76 -7.54
C ARG A 64 -10.25 20.72 -6.55
N LYS A 65 -11.58 20.46 -6.53
CA LYS A 65 -12.17 19.42 -5.67
C LYS A 65 -11.60 18.04 -5.98
N ALA A 66 -11.44 17.71 -7.26
CA ALA A 66 -10.85 16.43 -7.67
C ALA A 66 -9.39 16.31 -7.21
N ILE A 67 -8.58 17.36 -7.36
CA ILE A 67 -7.19 17.39 -6.90
C ILE A 67 -7.10 17.30 -5.38
N ASP A 68 -8.00 17.95 -4.63
CA ASP A 68 -8.02 17.87 -3.17
C ASP A 68 -8.31 16.45 -2.70
N GLU A 69 -9.27 15.74 -3.30
CA GLU A 69 -9.54 14.34 -2.99
C GLU A 69 -8.36 13.41 -3.38
N LEU A 70 -7.73 13.64 -4.53
CA LEU A 70 -6.54 12.89 -4.95
C LEU A 70 -5.34 13.17 -4.03
N ALA A 71 -5.21 14.37 -3.50
CA ALA A 71 -4.18 14.71 -2.53
C ALA A 71 -4.47 14.08 -1.16
N ALA A 72 -5.72 14.10 -0.69
CA ALA A 72 -6.14 13.37 0.50
C ALA A 72 -5.90 11.85 0.38
N GLY A 73 -6.11 11.30 -0.82
CA GLY A 73 -5.79 9.90 -1.18
C GLY A 73 -4.30 9.65 -1.44
N ASN A 74 -3.42 10.63 -1.25
CA ASN A 74 -1.96 10.53 -1.47
C ASN A 74 -1.55 10.15 -2.90
N LEU A 75 -2.38 10.44 -3.87
CA LEU A 75 -2.05 10.30 -5.29
C LEU A 75 -1.34 11.55 -5.82
N LEU A 76 -1.65 12.71 -5.27
CA LEU A 76 -1.03 13.99 -5.60
C LEU A 76 -0.48 14.67 -4.35
N VAL A 77 0.44 15.62 -4.52
CA VAL A 77 1.00 16.47 -3.46
C VAL A 77 1.01 17.91 -3.93
N ARG A 78 0.34 18.82 -3.18
CA ARG A 78 0.43 20.26 -3.42
C ARG A 78 1.72 20.80 -2.81
N LYS A 79 2.49 21.55 -3.60
CA LYS A 79 3.67 22.29 -3.11
C LYS A 79 3.39 23.77 -3.28
N GLN A 80 3.31 24.49 -2.17
CA GLN A 80 2.97 25.92 -2.16
C GLN A 80 3.86 26.71 -3.14
N GLY A 81 3.25 27.50 -4.01
CA GLY A 81 3.92 28.30 -5.04
C GLY A 81 4.57 27.51 -6.19
N ARG A 82 4.54 26.15 -6.13
CA ARG A 82 5.23 25.30 -7.12
C ARG A 82 4.28 24.41 -7.93
N GLY A 83 3.00 24.32 -7.53
CA GLY A 83 1.99 23.52 -8.23
C GLY A 83 1.67 22.18 -7.55
N THR A 84 1.02 21.31 -8.30
CA THR A 84 0.59 19.99 -7.86
C THR A 84 1.43 18.92 -8.54
N PHE A 85 1.99 18.01 -7.76
CA PHE A 85 2.90 16.97 -8.22
C PHE A 85 2.30 15.59 -8.00
N VAL A 86 2.66 14.63 -8.84
CA VAL A 86 2.40 13.22 -8.56
C VAL A 86 3.19 12.82 -7.32
N ALA A 87 2.50 12.24 -6.32
CA ALA A 87 3.20 11.79 -5.13
C ALA A 87 4.14 10.63 -5.47
N THR A 88 5.25 10.48 -4.75
CA THR A 88 6.26 9.44 -4.99
C THR A 88 6.78 8.88 -3.67
N HIS A 89 7.19 7.60 -3.67
CA HIS A 89 7.84 6.95 -2.53
C HIS A 89 9.35 7.25 -2.42
N ARG A 90 9.90 8.03 -3.35
CA ARG A 90 11.33 8.40 -3.35
C ARG A 90 11.66 9.58 -2.43
N SER A 91 10.66 10.36 -1.99
CA SER A 91 10.89 11.49 -1.08
C SER A 91 11.01 11.01 0.36
N GLU A 92 11.93 11.59 1.14
CA GLU A 92 12.17 11.21 2.55
C GLU A 92 10.91 11.12 3.42
N PRO A 93 9.94 12.04 3.37
CA PRO A 93 8.72 11.91 4.17
C PRO A 93 7.85 10.72 3.77
N ALA A 94 7.91 10.28 2.50
CA ALA A 94 7.14 9.15 2.00
C ALA A 94 7.85 7.81 2.19
N GLN A 95 9.15 7.83 2.39
CA GLN A 95 10.02 6.66 2.50
C GLN A 95 9.58 5.72 3.60
N TYR A 96 9.20 6.27 4.75
CA TYR A 96 8.78 5.53 5.94
C TYR A 96 7.30 5.66 6.25
N ARG A 97 6.49 6.16 5.30
CA ARG A 97 5.05 6.39 5.49
C ARG A 97 4.31 5.20 6.09
N PHE A 98 4.72 4.00 5.72
CA PHE A 98 4.14 2.76 6.22
C PHE A 98 4.96 2.08 7.33
N LEU A 99 6.13 2.62 7.67
CA LEU A 99 6.90 2.15 8.82
C LEU A 99 6.57 3.05 10.02
N ARG A 100 5.63 2.61 10.82
CA ARG A 100 5.08 3.39 11.94
C ARG A 100 5.78 3.11 13.27
N LEU A 101 6.98 2.55 13.22
CA LEU A 101 7.79 2.26 14.39
C LEU A 101 8.60 3.52 14.77
N ARG A 102 8.55 3.91 16.05
CA ARG A 102 9.32 5.04 16.60
C ARG A 102 10.09 4.59 17.84
N ARG A 103 11.21 5.22 18.10
CA ARG A 103 11.98 4.99 19.33
C ARG A 103 11.26 5.61 20.52
N ASP A 104 11.34 4.93 21.69
CA ASP A 104 10.73 5.43 22.93
C ASP A 104 11.47 6.65 23.50
N ASP A 105 12.77 6.79 23.18
CA ASP A 105 13.61 7.92 23.58
C ASP A 105 13.38 9.20 22.76
N GLY A 106 12.46 9.16 21.76
CA GLY A 106 12.12 10.29 20.89
C GLY A 106 13.21 10.68 19.88
N ARG A 107 14.33 9.97 19.82
CA ARG A 107 15.38 10.21 18.83
C ARG A 107 14.91 9.76 17.43
N PRO A 108 15.47 10.33 16.35
CA PRO A 108 15.30 9.78 15.02
C PRO A 108 15.68 8.30 14.97
N GLN A 109 15.11 7.54 14.05
CA GLN A 109 15.36 6.09 13.93
C GLN A 109 16.83 5.72 13.65
N GLY A 110 17.69 6.68 13.34
CA GLY A 110 19.08 6.44 12.97
C GLY A 110 19.24 5.79 11.59
N GLU A 111 20.39 5.17 11.36
CA GLU A 111 20.68 4.49 10.10
C GLU A 111 19.81 3.25 9.95
N THR A 112 19.05 3.20 8.86
CA THR A 112 18.17 2.06 8.53
C THR A 112 18.87 1.13 7.55
N ALA A 113 19.11 -0.11 7.96
CA ALA A 113 19.65 -1.15 7.10
C ALA A 113 18.61 -2.25 6.83
N SER A 114 18.63 -2.80 5.61
CA SER A 114 17.76 -3.91 5.19
C SER A 114 18.62 -5.10 4.79
N ARG A 115 18.48 -6.23 5.50
CA ARG A 115 19.15 -7.48 5.16
C ARG A 115 18.15 -8.48 4.60
N ILE A 116 18.28 -8.82 3.33
CA ILE A 116 17.42 -9.81 2.67
C ILE A 116 17.83 -11.21 3.16
N LEU A 117 16.87 -11.96 3.69
CA LEU A 117 17.03 -13.34 4.12
C LEU A 117 16.66 -14.30 2.99
N GLU A 118 15.60 -13.97 2.25
CA GLU A 118 15.05 -14.81 1.21
C GLU A 118 14.30 -13.95 0.18
N CYS A 119 14.43 -14.30 -1.10
CA CYS A 119 13.58 -13.82 -2.18
C CYS A 119 13.37 -14.97 -3.16
N ARG A 120 12.17 -15.53 -3.19
CA ARG A 120 11.86 -16.66 -4.06
C ARG A 120 10.43 -16.64 -4.58
N ARG A 121 10.23 -17.28 -5.72
CA ARG A 121 8.92 -17.48 -6.31
C ARG A 121 8.28 -18.74 -5.72
N VAL A 122 7.06 -18.60 -5.21
CA VAL A 122 6.31 -19.69 -4.58
C VAL A 122 4.85 -19.70 -5.05
N ARG A 123 4.15 -20.79 -4.77
CA ARG A 123 2.68 -20.81 -4.90
C ARG A 123 2.06 -20.10 -3.72
N ALA A 124 1.08 -19.22 -3.98
CA ALA A 124 0.40 -18.49 -2.94
C ALA A 124 -0.34 -19.44 -1.98
N PRO A 125 -0.07 -19.38 -0.66
CA PRO A 125 -0.95 -20.00 0.34
C PRO A 125 -2.38 -19.45 0.18
N GLY A 126 -3.39 -20.27 0.53
CA GLY A 126 -4.79 -19.91 0.30
C GLY A 126 -5.22 -18.58 0.93
N GLU A 127 -4.72 -18.24 2.12
CA GLU A 127 -4.97 -16.96 2.79
C GLU A 127 -4.32 -15.78 2.05
N ILE A 128 -3.09 -15.95 1.56
CA ILE A 128 -2.36 -14.94 0.78
C ILE A 128 -3.02 -14.73 -0.59
N ALA A 129 -3.40 -15.83 -1.26
CA ALA A 129 -4.12 -15.75 -2.53
C ALA A 129 -5.42 -14.95 -2.39
N ARG A 130 -6.22 -15.23 -1.35
CA ARG A 130 -7.45 -14.47 -1.07
C ARG A 130 -7.18 -12.99 -0.81
N ALA A 131 -6.17 -12.67 0.03
CA ALA A 131 -5.83 -11.29 0.37
C ALA A 131 -5.30 -10.49 -0.83
N LEU A 132 -4.63 -11.16 -1.79
CA LEU A 132 -4.13 -10.55 -3.03
C LEU A 132 -5.13 -10.63 -4.19
N ALA A 133 -6.36 -11.14 -3.96
CA ALA A 133 -7.36 -11.38 -5.00
C ALA A 133 -6.81 -12.24 -6.17
N LEU A 134 -5.96 -13.22 -5.85
CA LEU A 134 -5.36 -14.19 -6.78
C LEU A 134 -6.11 -15.53 -6.73
N ARG A 135 -5.94 -16.34 -7.76
CA ARG A 135 -6.40 -17.73 -7.74
C ARG A 135 -5.52 -18.55 -6.80
N THR A 136 -6.12 -19.55 -6.15
CA THR A 136 -5.36 -20.49 -5.29
C THR A 136 -4.23 -21.14 -6.08
N GLY A 137 -3.01 -21.10 -5.52
CA GLY A 137 -1.81 -21.65 -6.15
C GLY A 137 -1.18 -20.78 -7.24
N GLU A 138 -1.73 -19.59 -7.50
CA GLU A 138 -1.07 -18.61 -8.39
C GLU A 138 0.28 -18.21 -7.81
N ALA A 139 1.24 -17.89 -8.69
CA ALA A 139 2.59 -17.60 -8.25
C ALA A 139 2.69 -16.22 -7.57
N VAL A 140 3.39 -16.18 -6.43
CA VAL A 140 3.79 -14.97 -5.73
C VAL A 140 5.30 -14.95 -5.53
N VAL A 141 5.86 -13.76 -5.33
CA VAL A 141 7.23 -13.59 -4.83
C VAL A 141 7.14 -13.41 -3.32
N LEU A 142 7.80 -14.30 -2.58
CA LEU A 142 8.01 -14.19 -1.14
C LEU A 142 9.37 -13.52 -0.91
N VAL A 143 9.36 -12.40 -0.20
CA VAL A 143 10.56 -11.72 0.28
C VAL A 143 10.55 -11.78 1.80
N ARG A 144 11.65 -12.25 2.39
CA ARG A 144 11.90 -12.16 3.84
C ARG A 144 13.11 -11.30 4.08
N ARG A 145 12.98 -10.36 5.01
CA ARG A 145 14.08 -9.44 5.36
C ARG A 145 14.05 -9.04 6.82
N VAL A 146 15.20 -8.62 7.32
CA VAL A 146 15.32 -7.94 8.60
C VAL A 146 15.62 -6.47 8.35
N LEU A 147 14.85 -5.59 8.98
CA LEU A 147 15.18 -4.17 9.10
C LEU A 147 15.89 -3.96 10.44
N SER A 148 16.99 -3.23 10.40
CA SER A 148 17.76 -2.83 11.58
C SER A 148 17.83 -1.31 11.65
N PHE A 149 17.83 -0.77 12.89
CA PHE A 149 18.10 0.62 13.18
C PHE A 149 19.37 0.70 14.02
N ASP A 150 20.35 1.49 13.57
CA ASP A 150 21.67 1.57 14.21
C ASP A 150 22.27 0.17 14.48
N ALA A 151 22.21 -0.73 13.48
CA ALA A 151 22.63 -2.12 13.50
C ALA A 151 21.81 -3.06 14.42
N GLU A 152 20.82 -2.58 15.17
CA GLU A 152 19.94 -3.38 16.00
C GLU A 152 18.77 -3.93 15.17
N PRO A 153 18.56 -5.26 15.07
CA PRO A 153 17.40 -5.82 14.38
C PRO A 153 16.09 -5.41 15.07
N ALA A 154 15.21 -4.80 14.31
CA ALA A 154 13.95 -4.25 14.84
C ALA A 154 12.70 -4.87 14.21
N VAL A 155 12.75 -5.28 12.93
CA VAL A 155 11.60 -5.83 12.22
C VAL A 155 12.03 -7.03 11.39
N LEU A 156 11.30 -8.14 11.49
CA LEU A 156 11.31 -9.23 10.52
C LEU A 156 10.09 -9.09 9.64
N ASP A 157 10.30 -8.81 8.37
CA ASP A 157 9.24 -8.74 7.35
C ASP A 157 9.14 -10.04 6.56
N GLU A 158 7.91 -10.49 6.36
CA GLU A 158 7.51 -11.47 5.35
C GLU A 158 6.56 -10.80 4.38
N ILE A 159 6.93 -10.71 3.10
CA ILE A 159 6.23 -9.93 2.08
C ILE A 159 5.85 -10.83 0.93
N TRP A 160 4.58 -10.89 0.58
CA TRP A 160 4.06 -11.62 -0.58
C TRP A 160 3.56 -10.64 -1.63
N LEU A 161 4.06 -10.80 -2.85
CA LEU A 161 3.80 -9.92 -3.99
C LEU A 161 3.27 -10.73 -5.16
N PRO A 162 2.25 -10.26 -5.93
CA PRO A 162 1.76 -10.96 -7.12
C PRO A 162 2.88 -11.24 -8.12
N GLY A 163 3.15 -12.52 -8.40
CA GLY A 163 4.31 -12.91 -9.20
C GLY A 163 4.27 -12.45 -10.65
N ALA A 164 3.09 -12.17 -11.21
CA ALA A 164 2.95 -11.61 -12.54
C ALA A 164 3.42 -10.16 -12.61
N ARG A 165 3.11 -9.37 -11.55
CA ARG A 165 3.46 -7.94 -11.46
C ARG A 165 4.93 -7.74 -11.10
N PHE A 166 5.47 -8.57 -10.22
CA PHE A 166 6.87 -8.49 -9.76
C PHE A 166 7.77 -9.50 -10.46
N ARG A 167 7.59 -9.65 -11.79
CA ARG A 167 8.42 -10.54 -12.60
C ARG A 167 9.86 -10.02 -12.64
N GLY A 168 10.81 -10.89 -12.27
CA GLY A 168 12.23 -10.55 -12.24
C GLY A 168 12.71 -9.84 -10.97
N LEU A 169 11.86 -9.74 -9.92
CA LEU A 169 12.33 -9.35 -8.59
C LEU A 169 13.19 -10.48 -8.01
N THR A 170 14.44 -10.17 -7.66
CA THR A 170 15.43 -11.11 -7.11
C THR A 170 16.07 -10.56 -5.83
N ALA A 171 16.78 -11.41 -5.09
CA ALA A 171 17.52 -10.98 -3.92
C ALA A 171 18.61 -9.97 -4.26
N GLU A 172 19.29 -10.15 -5.38
CA GLU A 172 20.36 -9.26 -5.86
C GLU A 172 19.81 -7.86 -6.15
N ARG A 173 18.65 -7.77 -6.80
CA ARG A 173 17.97 -6.49 -7.07
C ARG A 173 17.57 -5.78 -5.78
N LEU A 174 17.06 -6.53 -4.80
CA LEU A 174 16.70 -5.98 -3.50
C LEU A 174 17.93 -5.50 -2.72
N GLN A 175 19.06 -6.21 -2.80
CA GLN A 175 20.30 -5.86 -2.13
C GLN A 175 21.02 -4.68 -2.78
N SER A 176 20.99 -4.58 -4.11
CA SER A 176 21.64 -3.48 -4.85
C SER A 176 20.87 -2.17 -4.79
N HIS A 177 19.60 -2.20 -4.39
CA HIS A 177 18.77 -1.00 -4.31
C HIS A 177 19.10 -0.18 -3.05
N SER A 178 19.62 1.03 -3.26
CA SER A 178 19.79 2.02 -2.20
C SER A 178 18.51 2.84 -2.06
N GLY A 179 17.71 2.56 -1.04
CA GLY A 179 16.48 3.32 -0.80
C GLY A 179 15.32 2.48 -0.29
N PRO A 180 14.13 3.08 -0.17
CA PRO A 180 12.96 2.39 0.34
C PRO A 180 12.46 1.34 -0.65
N LEU A 181 12.00 0.20 -0.13
CA LEU A 181 11.47 -0.90 -0.94
C LEU A 181 10.32 -0.45 -1.88
N TYR A 182 9.46 0.44 -1.41
CA TYR A 182 8.36 0.96 -2.24
C TYR A 182 8.85 1.89 -3.35
N GLY A 183 10.00 2.55 -3.17
CA GLY A 183 10.67 3.29 -4.23
C GLY A 183 11.16 2.37 -5.37
N LEU A 184 11.69 1.20 -5.02
CA LEU A 184 12.04 0.15 -5.98
C LEU A 184 10.80 -0.34 -6.73
N PHE A 185 9.72 -0.63 -6.02
CA PHE A 185 8.48 -1.12 -6.63
C PHE A 185 7.86 -0.09 -7.58
N GLU A 186 7.93 1.19 -7.22
CA GLU A 186 7.47 2.29 -8.06
C GLU A 186 8.32 2.43 -9.32
N SER A 187 9.66 2.40 -9.19
CA SER A 187 10.57 2.67 -10.30
C SER A 187 10.75 1.51 -11.28
N GLU A 188 10.84 0.28 -10.77
CA GLU A 188 11.18 -0.87 -11.61
C GLU A 188 9.98 -1.74 -11.97
N PHE A 189 8.92 -1.71 -11.15
CA PHE A 189 7.74 -2.54 -11.34
C PHE A 189 6.47 -1.73 -11.61
N GLN A 190 6.60 -0.40 -11.77
CA GLN A 190 5.47 0.51 -12.03
C GLN A 190 4.31 0.28 -11.05
N THR A 191 4.67 -0.13 -9.82
CA THR A 191 3.70 -0.49 -8.79
C THR A 191 3.81 0.48 -7.63
N ARG A 192 2.76 1.26 -7.46
CA ARG A 192 2.65 2.28 -6.44
C ARG A 192 1.81 1.77 -5.27
N MET A 193 2.31 1.95 -4.06
CA MET A 193 1.62 1.60 -2.82
C MET A 193 0.80 2.80 -2.35
N ILE A 194 -0.51 2.78 -2.56
CA ILE A 194 -1.38 3.96 -2.37
C ILE A 194 -2.07 3.91 -1.02
N ARG A 195 -2.72 2.81 -0.70
CA ARG A 195 -3.50 2.60 0.52
C ARG A 195 -3.07 1.29 1.18
N ALA A 196 -3.08 1.27 2.50
CA ALA A 196 -2.86 0.05 3.26
C ALA A 196 -3.88 -0.09 4.38
N GLU A 197 -4.27 -1.34 4.64
CA GLU A 197 -5.02 -1.74 5.82
C GLU A 197 -4.12 -2.56 6.72
N GLU A 198 -4.17 -2.31 8.02
CA GLU A 198 -3.31 -2.99 9.01
C GLU A 198 -4.15 -3.60 10.12
N ARG A 199 -3.71 -4.78 10.55
CA ARG A 199 -4.19 -5.45 11.76
C ARG A 199 -3.00 -5.68 12.68
N LEU A 200 -3.15 -5.30 13.92
CA LEU A 200 -2.10 -5.40 14.93
C LEU A 200 -2.47 -6.47 15.96
N LYS A 201 -1.51 -7.32 16.28
CA LYS A 201 -1.63 -8.38 17.29
C LYS A 201 -0.38 -8.48 18.14
N ALA A 202 -0.53 -8.75 19.41
CA ALA A 202 0.58 -9.19 20.25
C ALA A 202 0.82 -10.69 20.03
N VAL A 203 2.07 -11.06 19.81
CA VAL A 203 2.50 -12.46 19.63
C VAL A 203 3.81 -12.73 20.38
N ALA A 204 4.06 -13.99 20.70
CA ALA A 204 5.36 -14.40 21.24
C ALA A 204 6.32 -14.73 20.09
N ALA A 205 7.59 -14.37 20.25
CA ALA A 205 8.64 -14.73 19.29
C ALA A 205 8.80 -16.26 19.21
N GLY A 206 8.47 -16.83 18.06
CA GLY A 206 8.82 -18.20 17.71
C GLY A 206 10.32 -18.34 17.38
N ALA A 207 10.80 -19.56 17.19
CA ALA A 207 12.21 -19.83 16.93
C ALA A 207 12.81 -19.03 15.74
N ASP A 208 12.04 -18.90 14.66
CA ASP A 208 12.43 -18.17 13.45
C ASP A 208 12.60 -16.67 13.74
N ALA A 209 11.58 -16.04 14.35
CA ALA A 209 11.63 -14.61 14.69
C ALA A 209 12.71 -14.33 15.76
N SER A 210 12.83 -15.21 16.76
CA SER A 210 13.87 -15.14 17.79
C SER A 210 15.28 -15.11 17.18
N GLY A 211 15.56 -16.04 16.26
CA GLY A 211 16.86 -16.10 15.58
C GLY A 211 17.11 -14.90 14.66
N ALA A 212 16.12 -14.51 13.88
CA ALA A 212 16.24 -13.41 12.91
C ALA A 212 16.42 -12.04 13.61
N LEU A 213 15.66 -11.80 14.67
CA LEU A 213 15.64 -10.54 15.44
C LEU A 213 16.62 -10.51 16.61
N ARG A 214 17.29 -11.64 16.93
CA ARG A 214 18.21 -11.78 18.06
C ARG A 214 17.55 -11.46 19.40
N VAL A 215 16.33 -11.91 19.59
CA VAL A 215 15.55 -11.77 20.83
C VAL A 215 15.32 -13.14 21.47
N PRO A 216 15.05 -13.22 22.78
CA PRO A 216 14.71 -14.49 23.45
C PRO A 216 13.48 -15.16 22.80
N LEU A 217 13.45 -16.49 22.84
CA LEU A 217 12.24 -17.23 22.51
C LEU A 217 11.11 -16.82 23.48
N GLY A 218 9.93 -16.57 22.94
CA GLY A 218 8.79 -16.09 23.72
C GLY A 218 8.77 -14.57 23.97
N GLU A 219 9.76 -13.82 23.52
CA GLU A 219 9.76 -12.34 23.60
C GLU A 219 8.47 -11.77 23.00
N PRO A 220 7.79 -10.83 23.66
CA PRO A 220 6.63 -10.15 23.10
C PRO A 220 7.00 -9.36 21.85
N LEU A 221 6.31 -9.63 20.75
CA LEU A 221 6.44 -8.90 19.49
C LEU A 221 5.09 -8.31 19.09
N LEU A 222 5.12 -7.17 18.41
CA LEU A 222 3.94 -6.66 17.71
C LEU A 222 3.93 -7.22 16.29
N LEU A 223 2.94 -8.06 15.97
CA LEU A 223 2.67 -8.51 14.61
C LEU A 223 1.79 -7.46 13.92
N VAL A 224 2.29 -6.92 12.81
CA VAL A 224 1.56 -6.02 11.91
C VAL A 224 1.27 -6.77 10.62
N GLU A 225 0.02 -7.19 10.44
CA GLU A 225 -0.47 -7.76 9.19
C GLU A 225 -1.01 -6.63 8.32
N ARG A 226 -0.46 -6.46 7.12
CA ARG A 226 -0.81 -5.39 6.19
C ARG A 226 -1.22 -5.94 4.85
N VAL A 227 -2.29 -5.38 4.28
CA VAL A 227 -2.64 -5.50 2.86
C VAL A 227 -2.49 -4.13 2.23
N THR A 228 -1.64 -4.02 1.21
CA THR A 228 -1.40 -2.77 0.50
C THR A 228 -2.00 -2.83 -0.89
N CYS A 229 -2.72 -1.78 -1.25
CA CYS A 229 -3.39 -1.65 -2.54
C CYS A 229 -2.73 -0.57 -3.39
N THR A 230 -2.75 -0.79 -4.70
CA THR A 230 -2.42 0.19 -5.74
C THR A 230 -3.70 0.88 -6.24
N TYR A 231 -3.69 1.42 -7.45
CA TYR A 231 -4.86 2.04 -8.08
C TYR A 231 -6.07 1.11 -8.08
N GLU A 232 -7.27 1.70 -8.00
CA GLU A 232 -8.56 0.97 -8.04
C GLU A 232 -8.69 -0.08 -6.93
N ASP A 233 -8.08 0.19 -5.76
CA ASP A 233 -8.04 -0.71 -4.60
C ASP A 233 -7.52 -2.12 -4.90
N GLN A 234 -6.74 -2.28 -5.98
CA GLN A 234 -6.16 -3.56 -6.33
C GLN A 234 -5.07 -3.95 -5.32
N PRO A 235 -5.20 -5.08 -4.60
CA PRO A 235 -4.19 -5.52 -3.65
C PRO A 235 -2.93 -5.98 -4.38
N VAL A 236 -1.76 -5.51 -3.91
CA VAL A 236 -0.46 -5.78 -4.53
C VAL A 236 0.62 -6.21 -3.55
N GLU A 237 0.33 -6.16 -2.26
CA GLU A 237 1.23 -6.66 -1.22
C GLU A 237 0.41 -7.21 -0.05
N VAL A 238 0.82 -8.36 0.45
CA VAL A 238 0.51 -8.82 1.81
C VAL A 238 1.81 -8.84 2.58
N ARG A 239 1.82 -8.25 3.78
CA ARG A 239 3.00 -8.22 4.64
C ARG A 239 2.65 -8.67 6.05
N ARG A 240 3.51 -9.45 6.65
CA ARG A 240 3.56 -9.73 8.07
C ARG A 240 4.88 -9.21 8.61
N GLY A 241 4.82 -8.19 9.46
CA GLY A 241 5.98 -7.62 10.11
C GLY A 241 5.95 -7.99 11.60
N PHE A 242 7.02 -8.62 12.08
CA PHE A 242 7.23 -8.90 13.50
C PHE A 242 8.15 -7.82 14.05
N TYR A 243 7.62 -6.96 14.91
CA TYR A 243 8.27 -5.76 15.40
C TYR A 243 8.74 -5.97 16.84
N VAL A 244 10.01 -5.72 17.11
CA VAL A 244 10.54 -5.62 18.46
C VAL A 244 10.04 -4.32 19.08
N THR A 245 9.38 -4.42 20.26
CA THR A 245 8.80 -3.25 20.95
C THR A 245 9.51 -2.93 22.27
N ARG A 246 10.69 -3.52 22.54
CA ARG A 246 11.47 -3.30 23.78
C ARG A 246 11.93 -1.84 23.94
N HIS A 247 12.28 -1.18 22.82
CA HIS A 247 12.76 0.21 22.75
C HIS A 247 12.04 1.01 21.68
N PHE A 248 10.94 0.48 21.17
CA PHE A 248 10.15 1.06 20.10
C PHE A 248 8.67 0.91 20.38
N HIS A 249 7.89 1.85 19.86
CA HIS A 249 6.44 1.74 19.85
C HIS A 249 5.88 1.96 18.44
N TYR A 250 4.71 1.43 18.20
CA TYR A 250 3.94 1.72 16.97
C TYR A 250 3.19 3.03 17.15
N PHE A 251 3.51 4.01 16.31
CA PHE A 251 2.90 5.34 16.36
C PHE A 251 1.87 5.51 15.24
N ASN A 252 0.63 5.82 15.60
CA ASN A 252 -0.42 6.21 14.68
C ASN A 252 -1.08 7.50 15.16
N GLN A 253 -1.14 8.50 14.28
CA GLN A 253 -1.86 9.74 14.55
C GLN A 253 -3.22 9.69 13.86
N ILE A 254 -4.28 9.82 14.63
CA ILE A 254 -5.65 9.84 14.15
C ILE A 254 -6.08 11.32 14.14
N SER A 255 -6.52 11.82 12.98
CA SER A 255 -7.03 13.19 12.79
C SER A 255 -8.44 13.14 12.25
#